data_b65fe3fe5ef7cd9ebd36f5efdf6f2a49
#
_entry.id   b65fe3fe5ef7cd9ebd36f5efdf6f2a49
#
_cell.length_a   1.000
_cell.length_b   1.000
_cell.length_c   1.000
_cell.angle_alpha   90.00
_cell.angle_beta   90.00
_cell.angle_gamma   90.00
#
_symmetry.space_group_name_H-M   'P 1'
#
loop_
_entity.id
_entity.type
_entity.pdbx_description
1 polymer ?
#
loop_
_entity_poly.entity_id
_entity_poly.type
_entity_poly.pdbx_seq_one_letter_code
_entity_poly.pdbx_strand_id
1 'polypeptide(L)'
;MVVAVAEYQTAGRGQAGNSWESERGKNLLFSILTSPQNIAVTDQYVLSMAGALALKAALDQYTDHITLKWPNDIYWRDRKISGTLIETTVKGK
;
A
#
# COMPACT_ATOMS: atom_id res chain seq x y z
N MET A 1 15.59 4.93 -2.85
CA MET A 1 14.42 4.08 -2.60
C MET A 1 14.88 2.73 -2.07
N VAL A 2 14.22 2.25 -1.04
CA VAL A 2 14.53 0.94 -0.46
C VAL A 2 13.25 0.11 -0.47
N VAL A 3 13.37 -1.14 -0.87
CA VAL A 3 12.25 -2.08 -0.85
C VAL A 3 12.60 -3.23 0.10
N ALA A 4 11.70 -3.49 1.03
CA ALA A 4 11.84 -4.61 1.97
C ALA A 4 10.69 -5.59 1.74
N VAL A 5 11.01 -6.87 1.72
CA VAL A 5 10.04 -7.93 1.49
C VAL A 5 10.08 -8.89 2.67
N ALA A 6 8.93 -9.37 3.08
CA ALA A 6 8.83 -10.34 4.17
C ALA A 6 7.91 -11.49 3.78
N GLU A 7 8.13 -12.64 4.38
CA GLU A 7 7.26 -13.80 4.20
C GLU A 7 6.10 -13.82 5.18
N TYR A 8 6.24 -13.07 6.28
CA TYR A 8 5.23 -13.04 7.32
C TYR A 8 5.35 -11.76 8.14
N GLN A 9 4.21 -11.23 8.58
CA GLN A 9 4.15 -10.09 9.47
C GLN A 9 3.65 -10.53 10.85
N THR A 10 4.34 -10.08 11.89
CA THR A 10 3.94 -10.37 13.27
C THR A 10 3.10 -9.25 13.87
N ALA A 11 3.16 -8.06 13.28
CA ALA A 11 2.50 -6.88 13.83
C ALA A 11 2.00 -5.98 12.70
N GLY A 12 1.30 -6.57 11.74
CA GLY A 12 0.75 -5.82 10.62
C GLY A 12 -0.25 -4.78 11.09
N ARG A 13 -0.18 -3.58 10.50
CA ARG A 13 -1.03 -2.46 10.87
C ARG A 13 -1.86 -1.99 9.68
N GLY A 14 -3.08 -1.59 9.98
CA GLY A 14 -3.92 -0.87 9.06
C GLY A 14 -4.08 0.58 9.50
N GLN A 15 -5.01 1.27 8.89
CA GLN A 15 -5.29 2.65 9.25
C GLN A 15 -6.03 2.72 10.59
N ALA A 16 -5.82 3.83 11.30
CA ALA A 16 -6.57 4.16 12.52
C ALA A 16 -6.49 3.06 13.59
N GLY A 17 -5.33 2.46 13.76
CA GLY A 17 -5.12 1.46 14.80
C GLY A 17 -5.60 0.07 14.46
N ASN A 18 -6.08 -0.15 13.25
CA ASN A 18 -6.46 -1.48 12.81
C ASN A 18 -5.23 -2.37 12.65
N SER A 19 -5.43 -3.66 12.84
CA SER A 19 -4.38 -4.64 12.58
C SER A 19 -4.59 -5.27 11.22
N TRP A 20 -3.52 -5.87 10.72
CA TRP A 20 -3.54 -6.58 9.44
C TRP A 20 -2.91 -7.95 9.63
N GLU A 21 -3.61 -8.99 9.22
CA GLU A 21 -3.12 -10.36 9.34
C GLU A 21 -3.12 -11.05 7.99
N SER A 22 -2.14 -11.91 7.80
CA SER A 22 -2.02 -12.71 6.59
C SER A 22 -1.32 -14.03 6.91
N GLU A 23 -1.60 -15.05 6.12
CA GLU A 23 -0.97 -16.34 6.31
C GLU A 23 0.49 -16.32 5.83
N ARG A 24 1.35 -17.00 6.59
CA ARG A 24 2.76 -17.09 6.25
C ARG A 24 2.95 -17.72 4.87
N GLY A 25 3.76 -17.07 4.05
CA GLY A 25 4.18 -17.60 2.76
C GLY A 25 3.12 -17.59 1.68
N LYS A 26 1.96 -16.99 1.91
CA LYS A 26 0.87 -16.98 0.94
C LYS A 26 0.55 -15.59 0.40
N ASN A 27 1.32 -14.59 0.79
CA ASN A 27 1.06 -13.21 0.40
C ASN A 27 2.34 -12.51 0.02
N LEU A 28 2.20 -11.49 -0.79
CA LEU A 28 3.32 -10.61 -1.10
C LEU A 28 3.28 -9.46 -0.11
N LEU A 29 4.23 -9.46 0.81
CA LEU A 29 4.36 -8.46 1.85
C LEU A 29 5.60 -7.64 1.58
N PHE A 30 5.41 -6.35 1.33
CA PHE A 30 6.56 -5.50 1.04
C PHE A 30 6.31 -4.06 1.49
N SER A 31 7.41 -3.38 1.71
CA SER A 31 7.40 -1.95 2.05
C SER A 31 8.38 -1.22 1.17
N ILE A 32 8.03 -0.01 0.82
CA ILE A 32 8.88 0.86 0.03
C ILE A 32 9.17 2.10 0.86
N LEU A 33 10.46 2.37 1.06
CA LEU A 33 10.91 3.61 1.71
C LEU A 33 11.47 4.53 0.64
N THR A 34 10.93 5.72 0.57
CA THR A 34 11.36 6.71 -0.41
C THR A 34 11.29 8.11 0.18
N SER A 35 12.04 9.02 -0.43
CA SER A 35 12.00 10.44 -0.08
C SER A 35 11.48 11.20 -1.29
N PRO A 36 10.17 11.37 -1.40
CA PRO A 36 9.60 12.04 -2.55
C PRO A 36 9.99 13.52 -2.55
N GLN A 37 10.30 14.02 -3.73
CA GLN A 37 10.64 15.42 -3.92
C GLN A 37 9.50 16.10 -4.65
N ASN A 38 9.38 17.40 -4.46
CA ASN A 38 8.37 18.22 -5.13
C ASN A 38 6.93 17.87 -4.73
N ILE A 39 6.76 17.19 -3.59
CA ILE A 39 5.44 16.91 -3.05
C ILE A 39 5.41 17.45 -1.63
N ALA A 40 4.51 18.38 -1.38
CA ALA A 40 4.35 18.95 -0.05
C ALA A 40 3.80 17.90 0.92
N VAL A 41 4.17 18.02 2.18
CA VAL A 41 3.67 17.11 3.22
C VAL A 41 2.15 17.13 3.28
N THR A 42 1.54 18.27 3.02
CA THR A 42 0.10 18.42 3.02
C THR A 42 -0.58 17.70 1.86
N ASP A 43 0.18 17.28 0.85
CA ASP A 43 -0.36 16.63 -0.33
C ASP A 43 -0.07 15.13 -0.34
N GLN A 44 0.04 14.53 0.84
CA GLN A 44 0.34 13.11 0.99
C GLN A 44 -0.69 12.20 0.33
N TYR A 45 -1.93 12.66 0.22
CA TYR A 45 -2.96 11.90 -0.45
C TYR A 45 -2.62 11.62 -1.92
N VAL A 46 -1.79 12.45 -2.54
CA VAL A 46 -1.33 12.23 -3.91
C VAL A 46 -0.51 10.96 -4.01
N LEU A 47 0.34 10.71 -3.02
CA LEU A 47 1.13 9.49 -2.96
C LEU A 47 0.24 8.26 -2.80
N SER A 48 -0.79 8.38 -1.98
CA SER A 48 -1.76 7.31 -1.78
C SER A 48 -2.45 6.95 -3.09
N MET A 49 -2.90 7.96 -3.81
CA MET A 49 -3.58 7.78 -5.10
C MET A 49 -2.65 7.18 -6.14
N ALA A 50 -1.44 7.71 -6.24
CA ALA A 50 -0.46 7.22 -7.21
C ALA A 50 -0.10 5.76 -6.93
N GLY A 51 0.09 5.41 -5.67
CA GLY A 51 0.39 4.04 -5.27
C GLY A 51 -0.74 3.08 -5.62
N ALA A 52 -1.97 3.47 -5.33
CA ALA A 52 -3.13 2.64 -5.62
C ALA A 52 -3.30 2.43 -7.13
N LEU A 53 -3.13 3.49 -7.91
CA LEU A 53 -3.23 3.39 -9.36
C LEU A 53 -2.11 2.53 -9.95
N ALA A 54 -0.90 2.63 -9.40
CA ALA A 54 0.22 1.81 -9.85
C ALA A 54 -0.04 0.34 -9.59
N LEU A 55 -0.55 0.00 -8.41
CA LEU A 55 -0.89 -1.38 -8.08
C LEU A 55 -2.00 -1.91 -8.98
N LYS A 56 -3.02 -1.10 -9.22
CA LYS A 56 -4.09 -1.51 -10.13
C LYS A 56 -3.55 -1.76 -11.54
N ALA A 57 -2.71 -0.87 -12.04
CA ALA A 57 -2.14 -1.03 -13.37
C ALA A 57 -1.32 -2.32 -13.48
N ALA A 58 -0.55 -2.64 -12.45
CA ALA A 58 0.22 -3.87 -12.41
C ALA A 58 -0.69 -5.10 -12.40
N LEU A 59 -1.72 -5.09 -11.57
CA LEU A 59 -2.64 -6.22 -11.43
C LEU A 59 -3.52 -6.40 -12.66
N ASP A 60 -3.89 -5.32 -13.32
CA ASP A 60 -4.72 -5.38 -14.53
C ASP A 60 -4.04 -6.17 -15.66
N GLN A 61 -2.73 -6.34 -15.59
CA GLN A 61 -2.01 -7.14 -16.57
C GLN A 61 -2.21 -8.64 -16.39
N TYR A 62 -2.69 -9.04 -15.22
CA TYR A 62 -2.79 -10.46 -14.87
C TYR A 62 -4.22 -10.93 -14.69
N THR A 63 -5.15 -10.04 -14.37
CA THR A 63 -6.52 -10.43 -14.10
C THR A 63 -7.48 -9.27 -14.36
N ASP A 64 -8.74 -9.61 -14.54
CA ASP A 64 -9.81 -8.64 -14.69
C ASP A 64 -10.48 -8.37 -13.34
N HIS A 65 -11.40 -7.42 -13.31
CA HIS A 65 -12.25 -7.12 -12.15
C HIS A 65 -11.50 -6.52 -10.96
N ILE A 66 -10.43 -5.78 -11.24
CA ILE A 66 -9.71 -5.04 -10.19
C ILE A 66 -10.38 -3.69 -10.00
N THR A 67 -10.75 -3.38 -8.77
CA THR A 67 -11.31 -2.10 -8.41
C THR A 67 -10.57 -1.49 -7.23
N LEU A 68 -10.60 -0.16 -7.16
CA LEU A 68 -10.02 0.58 -6.06
C LEU A 68 -11.11 1.05 -5.13
N LYS A 69 -10.84 0.93 -3.82
CA LYS A 69 -11.64 1.60 -2.80
C LYS A 69 -10.76 2.57 -2.06
N TRP A 70 -11.20 3.81 -2.05
CA TRP A 70 -10.50 4.87 -1.36
C TRP A 70 -10.32 4.56 0.12
N PRO A 71 -9.19 4.84 0.73
CA PRO A 71 -8.04 5.49 0.08
C PRO A 71 -7.01 4.50 -0.49
N ASN A 72 -6.87 3.30 0.03
CA ASN A 72 -5.72 2.46 -0.27
C ASN A 72 -6.05 1.00 -0.52
N ASP A 73 -7.29 0.66 -0.72
CA ASP A 73 -7.70 -0.73 -0.80
C ASP A 73 -7.92 -1.16 -2.24
N ILE A 74 -7.49 -2.36 -2.54
CA ILE A 74 -7.68 -2.96 -3.86
C ILE A 74 -8.51 -4.22 -3.70
N TYR A 75 -9.52 -4.34 -4.55
CA TYR A 75 -10.45 -5.47 -4.54
C TYR A 75 -10.37 -6.21 -5.85
N TRP A 76 -10.48 -7.50 -5.75
CA TRP A 76 -10.78 -8.37 -6.88
C TRP A 76 -12.22 -8.81 -6.70
N ARG A 77 -13.11 -8.33 -7.58
CA ARG A 77 -14.56 -8.49 -7.42
C ARG A 77 -14.98 -7.92 -6.06
N ASP A 78 -15.50 -8.73 -5.16
CA ASP A 78 -15.93 -8.28 -3.82
C ASP A 78 -14.95 -8.63 -2.71
N ARG A 79 -13.74 -9.09 -3.06
CA ARG A 79 -12.74 -9.50 -2.08
C ARG A 79 -11.60 -8.50 -2.04
N LYS A 80 -11.25 -8.07 -0.85
CA LYS A 80 -10.09 -7.21 -0.66
C LYS A 80 -8.82 -8.05 -0.80
N ILE A 81 -7.99 -7.66 -1.76
CA ILE A 81 -6.76 -8.41 -2.04
C ILE A 81 -5.51 -7.61 -1.72
N SER A 82 -5.62 -6.33 -1.47
CA SER A 82 -4.46 -5.51 -1.14
C SER A 82 -4.86 -4.34 -0.27
N GLY A 83 -3.99 -4.01 0.66
CA GLY A 83 -4.09 -2.80 1.47
C GLY A 83 -2.72 -2.17 1.59
N THR A 84 -2.67 -0.86 1.64
CA THR A 84 -1.44 -0.11 1.74
C THR A 84 -1.54 0.88 2.89
N LEU A 85 -0.56 0.87 3.77
CA LEU A 85 -0.44 1.86 4.83
C LEU A 85 0.70 2.81 4.46
N ILE A 86 0.41 4.10 4.45
CA ILE A 86 1.41 5.11 4.16
C ILE A 86 1.69 5.89 5.43
N GLU A 87 2.95 5.92 5.81
CA GLU A 87 3.41 6.67 6.96
C GLU A 87 4.49 7.65 6.53
N THR A 88 4.47 8.81 7.12
CA THR A 88 5.38 9.89 6.77
C THR A 88 6.14 10.35 7.99
N THR A 89 7.45 10.50 7.85
CA THR A 89 8.28 11.12 8.85
C THR A 89 8.90 12.38 8.26
N VAL A 90 8.74 13.49 8.95
CA VAL A 90 9.31 14.77 8.53
C VAL A 90 10.44 15.12 9.47
N LYS A 91 11.64 15.36 8.92
CA LYS A 91 12.81 15.68 9.71
C LYS A 91 13.31 17.07 9.42
N GLY A 92 13.67 17.77 10.47
CA GLY A 92 14.54 18.92 10.39
C GLY A 92 13.95 20.16 9.77
N LYS A 93 12.70 20.23 9.65
CA LYS A 93 12.11 21.43 9.04
C LYS A 93 10.76 21.72 9.63
#